data_5276970c048ade5c4dc7240008380675
#
_entry.id   5276970c048ade5c4dc7240008380675
#
_cell.length_a   1.000
_cell.length_b   1.000
_cell.length_c   1.000
_cell.angle_alpha   90.00
_cell.angle_beta   90.00
_cell.angle_gamma   90.00
#
_symmetry.space_group_name_H-M   'P 1'
#
loop_
_entity.id
_entity.type
_entity.pdbx_description
1 polymer ?
#
loop_
_entity_poly.entity_id
_entity_poly.type
_entity_poly.pdbx_seq_one_letter_code
_entity_poly.pdbx_strand_id
1 'polypeptide(L)'
;MKNSALFFLFGLFLLGCKNPVQNKPQPPNIIYILADDLGYGELGAYGQEKIKTPNLDRLAAGGMRFTQHYTGAPVCAPSRYMFLTGTHAGHAYIRGNYELGQFEDENEGGQMPIPESTPTLAKMLKKAGYQTAMVGKWGLGMNDTTGSPLLQGFDYYYGYLDQKQAHNYYPTHIWENDEEAPLDNEYFLVHNRIKEGSGQEAFDQFKGKDYAPDRMIDKALHFLDTTHVEKPFFLYYPSPIPHVSLQVPDSLVQDYRTQFEETPYYGNQGYTAHQYPRAAYAAMITHLDTEVGKIWEAVKQRGQEENTLILFSSDNGPTFAGGVEADYFNSTSGLRGLKMDVYEGGIRIPFISYWKGKIEPGTVSDLVSGHLDMFDTFAALSGQEQSSPYGMSILPELLGKE
;
A
#
# COMPACT_ATOMS: atom_id res chain seq x y z
N MET A 1 -80.30 -53.35 10.46
CA MET A 1 -80.00 -52.25 9.57
C MET A 1 -78.99 -51.37 10.31
N LYS A 2 -77.68 -51.49 9.96
CA LYS A 2 -76.59 -50.74 10.62
C LYS A 2 -75.98 -49.84 9.55
N ASN A 3 -76.10 -48.54 9.73
CA ASN A 3 -75.46 -47.56 8.85
C ASN A 3 -74.07 -47.27 9.39
N SER A 4 -73.01 -47.56 8.62
CA SER A 4 -71.65 -47.15 8.87
C SER A 4 -71.34 -45.87 8.10
N ALA A 5 -71.06 -44.78 8.81
CA ALA A 5 -70.60 -43.51 8.24
C ALA A 5 -69.06 -43.55 8.13
N LEU A 6 -68.59 -43.39 6.90
CA LEU A 6 -67.12 -43.32 6.63
C LEU A 6 -66.68 -41.87 6.67
N PHE A 7 -65.82 -41.49 7.64
CA PHE A 7 -65.22 -40.18 7.73
C PHE A 7 -63.94 -40.13 6.87
N PHE A 8 -63.96 -39.31 5.83
CA PHE A 8 -62.77 -38.99 5.05
C PHE A 8 -62.01 -37.83 5.74
N LEU A 9 -60.84 -38.13 6.26
CA LEU A 9 -59.91 -37.11 6.77
C LEU A 9 -59.10 -36.51 5.61
N PHE A 10 -59.40 -35.25 5.24
CA PHE A 10 -58.61 -34.51 4.26
C PHE A 10 -57.40 -33.87 4.96
N GLY A 11 -56.22 -34.48 4.81
CA GLY A 11 -54.96 -33.92 5.28
C GLY A 11 -54.52 -32.76 4.42
N LEU A 12 -54.58 -31.56 4.93
CA LEU A 12 -54.02 -30.36 4.32
C LEU A 12 -52.48 -30.40 4.44
N PHE A 13 -51.80 -30.75 3.36
CA PHE A 13 -50.36 -30.58 3.22
C PHE A 13 -50.05 -29.11 2.98
N LEU A 14 -49.64 -28.37 4.03
CA LEU A 14 -49.07 -27.04 3.90
C LEU A 14 -47.64 -27.18 3.31
N LEU A 15 -47.51 -27.04 2.00
CA LEU A 15 -46.27 -26.79 1.32
C LEU A 15 -45.74 -25.45 1.71
N GLY A 16 -44.88 -25.42 2.73
CA GLY A 16 -44.13 -24.25 3.09
C GLY A 16 -43.13 -23.91 1.97
N CYS A 17 -43.47 -22.94 1.12
CA CYS A 17 -42.50 -22.30 0.24
C CYS A 17 -41.41 -21.65 1.11
N LYS A 18 -40.28 -22.33 1.25
CA LYS A 18 -39.04 -21.67 1.68
C LYS A 18 -38.68 -20.71 0.53
N ASN A 19 -38.92 -19.41 0.75
CA ASN A 19 -38.31 -18.38 -0.11
C ASN A 19 -36.83 -18.67 -0.16
N PRO A 20 -36.22 -18.79 -1.35
CA PRO A 20 -34.76 -18.86 -1.43
C PRO A 20 -34.24 -17.58 -0.77
N VAL A 21 -33.44 -17.75 0.27
CA VAL A 21 -32.64 -16.65 0.82
C VAL A 21 -31.83 -16.16 -0.37
N GLN A 22 -32.18 -14.99 -0.92
CA GLN A 22 -31.32 -14.32 -1.87
C GLN A 22 -30.04 -14.00 -1.11
N ASN A 23 -29.04 -14.86 -1.24
CA ASN A 23 -27.70 -14.53 -0.81
C ASN A 23 -27.29 -13.27 -1.58
N LYS A 24 -27.31 -12.11 -0.89
CA LYS A 24 -26.67 -10.91 -1.46
C LYS A 24 -25.26 -11.31 -1.84
N PRO A 25 -24.79 -10.93 -3.04
CA PRO A 25 -23.41 -11.20 -3.43
C PRO A 25 -22.50 -10.70 -2.30
N GLN A 26 -21.55 -11.54 -1.90
CA GLN A 26 -20.60 -11.15 -0.87
C GLN A 26 -19.76 -9.97 -1.40
N PRO A 27 -19.54 -8.90 -0.61
CA PRO A 27 -18.66 -7.83 -1.04
C PRO A 27 -17.27 -8.37 -1.39
N PRO A 28 -16.56 -7.80 -2.37
CA PRO A 28 -15.23 -8.27 -2.76
C PRO A 28 -14.21 -8.02 -1.67
N ASN A 29 -13.17 -8.84 -1.62
CA ASN A 29 -11.95 -8.51 -0.91
C ASN A 29 -11.28 -7.31 -1.58
N ILE A 30 -10.59 -6.49 -0.80
CA ILE A 30 -9.88 -5.31 -1.28
C ILE A 30 -8.43 -5.40 -0.82
N ILE A 31 -7.51 -5.32 -1.77
CA ILE A 31 -6.07 -5.18 -1.49
C ILE A 31 -5.63 -3.85 -2.10
N TYR A 32 -5.11 -2.96 -1.27
CA TYR A 32 -4.54 -1.70 -1.72
C TYR A 32 -3.06 -1.66 -1.37
N ILE A 33 -2.21 -1.71 -2.40
CA ILE A 33 -0.77 -1.67 -2.29
C ILE A 33 -0.32 -0.25 -2.61
N LEU A 34 0.40 0.37 -1.69
CA LEU A 34 0.88 1.74 -1.81
C LEU A 34 2.40 1.77 -1.71
N ALA A 35 3.07 2.17 -2.77
CA ALA A 35 4.51 2.46 -2.75
C ALA A 35 4.79 3.80 -2.05
N ASP A 36 5.99 3.96 -1.52
CA ASP A 36 6.47 5.19 -0.89
C ASP A 36 7.48 5.88 -1.81
N ASP A 37 7.18 7.06 -2.33
CA ASP A 37 8.02 7.85 -3.24
C ASP A 37 8.23 7.21 -4.64
N LEU A 38 7.32 6.40 -5.15
CA LEU A 38 7.44 5.81 -6.49
C LEU A 38 6.93 6.77 -7.57
N GLY A 39 7.78 7.09 -8.51
CA GLY A 39 7.48 7.99 -9.63
C GLY A 39 6.54 7.39 -10.67
N TYR A 40 5.82 8.27 -11.39
CA TYR A 40 4.90 7.89 -12.46
C TYR A 40 5.56 7.04 -13.56
N GLY A 41 6.82 7.31 -13.89
CA GLY A 41 7.59 6.64 -14.94
C GLY A 41 8.43 5.44 -14.48
N GLU A 42 8.23 4.91 -13.27
CA GLU A 42 9.13 3.89 -12.71
C GLU A 42 8.68 2.44 -12.89
N LEU A 43 7.55 2.22 -13.55
CA LEU A 43 7.04 0.89 -13.87
C LEU A 43 7.11 0.62 -15.39
N GLY A 44 7.39 -0.63 -15.78
CA GLY A 44 7.41 -1.03 -17.19
C GLY A 44 6.10 -0.71 -17.89
N ALA A 45 4.94 -0.92 -17.26
CA ALA A 45 3.61 -0.55 -17.75
C ALA A 45 3.46 0.97 -18.03
N TYR A 46 4.33 1.82 -17.46
CA TYR A 46 4.38 3.27 -17.66
C TYR A 46 5.60 3.74 -18.47
N GLY A 47 6.31 2.80 -19.11
CA GLY A 47 7.39 3.10 -20.03
C GLY A 47 8.81 3.03 -19.43
N GLN A 48 8.99 2.45 -18.24
CA GLN A 48 10.30 2.21 -17.65
C GLN A 48 11.03 1.10 -18.39
N GLU A 49 12.27 1.37 -18.80
CA GLU A 49 13.11 0.41 -19.54
C GLU A 49 14.29 -0.13 -18.71
N LYS A 50 14.71 0.58 -17.66
CA LYS A 50 15.89 0.25 -16.86
C LYS A 50 15.54 -0.56 -15.60
N ILE A 51 14.35 -0.40 -15.06
CA ILE A 51 13.88 -1.08 -13.85
C ILE A 51 12.86 -2.15 -14.26
N LYS A 52 13.00 -3.36 -13.74
CA LYS A 52 12.13 -4.50 -14.09
C LYS A 52 10.97 -4.62 -13.11
N THR A 53 9.74 -4.56 -13.63
CA THR A 53 8.51 -4.70 -12.83
C THR A 53 7.53 -5.70 -13.46
N PRO A 54 7.96 -6.96 -13.71
CA PRO A 54 7.19 -7.91 -14.51
C PRO A 54 5.86 -8.32 -13.87
N ASN A 55 5.71 -8.27 -12.55
CA ASN A 55 4.46 -8.59 -11.86
C ASN A 55 3.44 -7.45 -11.98
N LEU A 56 3.88 -6.22 -11.75
CA LEU A 56 3.06 -5.00 -11.94
C LEU A 56 2.68 -4.82 -13.41
N ASP A 57 3.59 -5.11 -14.35
CA ASP A 57 3.29 -5.05 -15.78
C ASP A 57 2.24 -6.07 -16.18
N ARG A 58 2.29 -7.29 -15.63
CA ARG A 58 1.25 -8.32 -15.82
C ARG A 58 -0.06 -7.95 -15.15
N LEU A 59 -0.01 -7.32 -13.97
CA LEU A 59 -1.20 -6.84 -13.27
C LEU A 59 -1.91 -5.77 -14.11
N ALA A 60 -1.15 -4.82 -14.69
CA ALA A 60 -1.67 -3.80 -15.60
C ALA A 60 -2.24 -4.40 -16.89
N ALA A 61 -1.54 -5.37 -17.49
CA ALA A 61 -2.00 -6.07 -18.69
C ALA A 61 -3.25 -6.92 -18.46
N GLY A 62 -3.41 -7.47 -17.25
CA GLY A 62 -4.59 -8.25 -16.85
C GLY A 62 -5.75 -7.41 -16.31
N GLY A 63 -5.55 -6.11 -16.13
CA GLY A 63 -6.51 -5.19 -15.55
C GLY A 63 -6.60 -3.86 -16.28
N MET A 64 -6.65 -2.77 -15.52
CA MET A 64 -6.77 -1.40 -16.02
C MET A 64 -5.64 -0.54 -15.50
N ARG A 65 -5.02 0.25 -16.37
CA ARG A 65 -4.00 1.26 -16.06
C ARG A 65 -4.57 2.66 -16.24
N PHE A 66 -4.40 3.51 -15.23
CA PHE A 66 -4.83 4.91 -15.29
C PHE A 66 -3.68 5.81 -15.72
N THR A 67 -3.98 6.78 -16.59
CA THR A 67 -3.00 7.76 -17.06
C THR A 67 -3.03 9.06 -16.26
N GLN A 68 -4.12 9.33 -15.51
CA GLN A 68 -4.37 10.56 -14.78
C GLN A 68 -4.89 10.29 -13.36
N HIS A 69 -4.06 9.59 -12.54
CA HIS A 69 -4.36 9.38 -11.13
C HIS A 69 -3.45 10.24 -10.26
N TYR A 70 -4.03 10.85 -9.22
CA TYR A 70 -3.35 11.86 -8.41
C TYR A 70 -3.35 11.53 -6.93
N THR A 71 -2.21 11.81 -6.28
CA THR A 71 -2.15 11.82 -4.83
C THR A 71 -2.85 13.04 -4.24
N GLY A 72 -3.24 12.98 -2.97
CA GLY A 72 -3.84 14.10 -2.26
C GLY A 72 -2.86 15.21 -1.89
N ALA A 73 -1.56 14.87 -1.77
CA ALA A 73 -0.48 15.79 -1.44
C ALA A 73 0.87 15.25 -1.93
N PRO A 74 1.86 16.10 -2.26
CA PRO A 74 3.14 15.66 -2.82
C PRO A 74 4.12 15.13 -1.75
N VAL A 75 3.63 14.64 -0.60
CA VAL A 75 4.44 14.12 0.51
C VAL A 75 3.63 13.13 1.37
N CYS A 76 4.34 12.18 2.02
CA CYS A 76 3.80 10.96 2.62
C CYS A 76 2.62 11.14 3.57
N ALA A 77 2.80 11.75 4.79
CA ALA A 77 1.76 11.75 5.81
C ALA A 77 0.45 12.42 5.35
N PRO A 78 0.45 13.62 4.75
CA PRO A 78 -0.80 14.21 4.28
C PRO A 78 -1.45 13.42 3.15
N SER A 79 -0.66 12.83 2.23
CA SER A 79 -1.19 11.96 1.18
C SER A 79 -1.89 10.74 1.77
N ARG A 80 -1.24 10.01 2.69
CA ARG A 80 -1.80 8.85 3.40
C ARG A 80 -3.03 9.20 4.20
N TYR A 81 -3.04 10.37 4.88
CA TYR A 81 -4.22 10.88 5.57
C TYR A 81 -5.40 11.10 4.60
N MET A 82 -5.15 11.78 3.47
CA MET A 82 -6.19 12.08 2.49
C MET A 82 -6.73 10.80 1.82
N PHE A 83 -5.88 9.83 1.53
CA PHE A 83 -6.29 8.51 1.05
C PHE A 83 -7.24 7.82 2.05
N LEU A 84 -6.82 7.75 3.33
CA LEU A 84 -7.60 7.05 4.35
C LEU A 84 -8.92 7.73 4.69
N THR A 85 -9.04 9.04 4.48
CA THR A 85 -10.21 9.84 4.93
C THR A 85 -11.06 10.37 3.80
N GLY A 86 -10.59 10.34 2.55
CA GLY A 86 -11.23 11.02 1.43
C GLY A 86 -11.29 12.53 1.59
N THR A 87 -10.44 13.15 2.44
CA THR A 87 -10.51 14.57 2.79
C THR A 87 -9.54 15.38 1.94
N HIS A 88 -10.05 16.43 1.29
CA HIS A 88 -9.25 17.35 0.48
C HIS A 88 -8.23 18.15 1.32
N ALA A 89 -7.05 18.45 0.75
CA ALA A 89 -5.94 19.14 1.41
C ALA A 89 -6.33 20.43 2.15
N GLY A 90 -7.29 21.19 1.62
CA GLY A 90 -7.80 22.41 2.26
C GLY A 90 -8.52 22.18 3.59
N HIS A 91 -9.06 20.98 3.83
CA HIS A 91 -9.80 20.60 5.03
C HIS A 91 -9.12 19.46 5.82
N ALA A 92 -8.01 18.91 5.31
CA ALA A 92 -7.27 17.87 5.98
C ALA A 92 -6.73 18.35 7.33
N TYR A 93 -6.80 17.46 8.34
CA TYR A 93 -6.18 17.71 9.64
C TYR A 93 -4.64 17.60 9.54
N ILE A 94 -4.14 16.57 8.84
CA ILE A 94 -2.71 16.39 8.56
C ILE A 94 -2.40 16.97 7.19
N ARG A 95 -1.58 18.04 7.15
CA ARG A 95 -1.22 18.78 5.92
C ARG A 95 0.26 18.72 5.60
N GLY A 96 1.07 18.06 6.41
CA GLY A 96 2.50 17.93 6.26
C GLY A 96 3.03 16.77 7.10
N ASN A 97 4.31 16.46 6.97
CA ASN A 97 4.99 15.50 7.82
C ASN A 97 5.30 16.19 9.16
N TYR A 98 4.30 16.31 10.03
CA TYR A 98 4.43 16.94 11.34
C TYR A 98 4.99 15.94 12.33
N GLU A 99 6.28 16.11 12.67
CA GLU A 99 6.98 15.29 13.64
C GLU A 99 6.84 15.90 15.05
N LEU A 100 6.58 15.05 16.05
CA LEU A 100 6.40 15.47 17.43
C LEU A 100 7.70 15.40 18.23
N GLY A 101 8.70 14.66 17.76
CA GLY A 101 9.98 14.48 18.43
C GLY A 101 11.10 14.04 17.50
N GLN A 102 12.26 13.80 18.09
CA GLN A 102 13.36 13.12 17.39
C GLN A 102 13.11 11.62 17.41
N PHE A 103 13.63 10.92 16.41
CA PHE A 103 13.70 9.46 16.44
C PHE A 103 15.01 9.06 17.13
N GLU A 104 14.88 8.27 18.17
CA GLU A 104 15.94 7.48 18.81
C GLU A 104 15.43 6.05 18.90
N ASP A 105 16.33 5.07 18.84
CA ASP A 105 15.94 3.65 18.76
C ASP A 105 15.05 3.17 19.92
N GLU A 106 15.31 3.72 21.12
CA GLU A 106 14.52 3.42 22.34
C GLU A 106 13.41 4.44 22.62
N ASN A 107 13.28 5.49 21.77
CA ASN A 107 12.32 6.57 21.98
C ASN A 107 11.89 7.20 20.66
N GLU A 108 10.87 6.62 20.05
CA GLU A 108 10.29 7.12 18.82
C GLU A 108 9.44 8.37 19.09
N GLY A 109 9.82 9.49 18.47
CA GLY A 109 9.07 10.76 18.64
C GLY A 109 7.70 10.76 17.97
N GLY A 110 7.54 9.98 16.92
CA GLY A 110 6.31 9.84 16.15
C GLY A 110 5.89 11.08 15.38
N GLN A 111 4.79 10.93 14.66
CA GLN A 111 4.14 12.00 13.91
C GLN A 111 2.85 12.45 14.60
N MET A 112 2.36 13.62 14.17
CA MET A 112 1.07 14.16 14.62
C MET A 112 -0.04 13.11 14.44
N PRO A 113 -0.68 12.68 15.55
CA PRO A 113 -1.70 11.65 15.48
C PRO A 113 -3.00 12.17 14.87
N ILE A 114 -3.63 11.37 14.03
CA ILE A 114 -4.99 11.67 13.57
C ILE A 114 -5.97 11.53 14.73
N PRO A 115 -7.03 12.41 14.80
CA PRO A 115 -8.02 12.32 15.86
C PRO A 115 -8.78 10.98 15.81
N GLU A 116 -9.12 10.43 16.97
CA GLU A 116 -9.85 9.17 17.06
C GLU A 116 -11.22 9.23 16.35
N SER A 117 -11.88 10.38 16.37
CA SER A 117 -13.17 10.60 15.71
C SER A 117 -13.11 10.67 14.17
N THR A 118 -11.90 10.70 13.58
CA THR A 118 -11.73 10.79 12.14
C THR A 118 -12.34 9.58 11.44
N PRO A 119 -13.24 9.76 10.47
CA PRO A 119 -13.73 8.67 9.64
C PRO A 119 -12.61 8.20 8.71
N THR A 120 -12.25 6.92 8.81
CA THR A 120 -11.24 6.30 7.95
C THR A 120 -11.83 5.18 7.11
N LEU A 121 -11.17 4.85 5.99
CA LEU A 121 -11.50 3.70 5.14
C LEU A 121 -11.59 2.42 5.98
N ALA A 122 -10.61 2.19 6.86
CA ALA A 122 -10.58 0.99 7.69
C ALA A 122 -11.75 0.91 8.66
N LYS A 123 -12.13 2.02 9.35
CA LYS A 123 -13.32 2.07 10.21
C LYS A 123 -14.59 1.78 9.43
N MET A 124 -14.72 2.36 8.23
CA MET A 124 -15.89 2.16 7.36
C MET A 124 -15.99 0.69 6.93
N LEU A 125 -14.91 0.10 6.45
CA LEU A 125 -14.88 -1.30 6.00
C LEU A 125 -15.05 -2.29 7.16
N LYS A 126 -14.44 -2.02 8.32
CA LYS A 126 -14.68 -2.81 9.55
C LYS A 126 -16.16 -2.81 9.95
N LYS A 127 -16.82 -1.64 9.90
CA LYS A 127 -18.27 -1.53 10.12
C LYS A 127 -19.08 -2.31 9.08
N ALA A 128 -18.59 -2.41 7.85
CA ALA A 128 -19.18 -3.23 6.79
C ALA A 128 -18.94 -4.75 6.94
N GLY A 129 -18.21 -5.17 7.98
CA GLY A 129 -17.93 -6.58 8.28
C GLY A 129 -16.64 -7.13 7.68
N TYR A 130 -15.78 -6.28 7.13
CA TYR A 130 -14.46 -6.67 6.65
C TYR A 130 -13.52 -7.01 7.81
N GLN A 131 -12.65 -7.99 7.61
CA GLN A 131 -11.44 -8.18 8.39
C GLN A 131 -10.39 -7.22 7.85
N THR A 132 -9.81 -6.37 8.69
CA THR A 132 -8.96 -5.27 8.23
C THR A 132 -7.54 -5.43 8.73
N ALA A 133 -6.57 -5.37 7.82
CA ALA A 133 -5.16 -5.39 8.16
C ALA A 133 -4.40 -4.26 7.47
N MET A 134 -3.39 -3.78 8.16
CA MET A 134 -2.39 -2.89 7.60
C MET A 134 -1.00 -3.49 7.85
N VAL A 135 -0.19 -3.59 6.79
CA VAL A 135 1.19 -4.05 6.89
C VAL A 135 2.10 -3.10 6.11
N GLY A 136 2.99 -2.39 6.82
CA GLY A 136 3.90 -1.42 6.21
C GLY A 136 4.06 -0.12 7.02
N LYS A 137 4.28 0.99 6.32
CA LYS A 137 4.53 2.30 6.93
C LYS A 137 3.24 3.06 7.24
N TRP A 138 3.06 3.48 8.52
CA TRP A 138 1.91 4.24 9.00
C TRP A 138 2.09 5.75 8.93
N GLY A 139 2.81 6.33 9.89
CA GLY A 139 3.17 7.75 9.92
C GLY A 139 2.04 8.71 10.30
N LEU A 140 0.99 8.26 11.01
CA LEU A 140 -0.18 9.07 11.39
C LEU A 140 -0.48 8.99 12.91
N GLY A 141 0.54 8.71 13.70
CA GLY A 141 0.51 8.62 15.16
C GLY A 141 1.07 7.30 15.68
N MET A 142 1.43 7.28 16.98
CA MET A 142 2.00 6.14 17.68
C MET A 142 0.91 5.32 18.38
N ASN A 143 1.24 4.15 18.91
CA ASN A 143 0.30 3.23 19.57
C ASN A 143 -0.38 3.82 20.79
N ASP A 144 0.32 4.66 21.55
CA ASP A 144 -0.18 5.33 22.76
C ASP A 144 -0.96 6.62 22.46
N THR A 145 -1.24 6.90 21.18
CA THR A 145 -1.95 8.10 20.72
C THR A 145 -3.29 7.75 20.07
N THR A 146 -4.12 8.77 19.82
CA THR A 146 -5.36 8.63 19.05
C THR A 146 -5.13 8.14 17.62
N GLY A 147 -3.90 8.27 17.13
CA GLY A 147 -3.48 7.86 15.78
C GLY A 147 -3.09 6.40 15.65
N SER A 148 -3.16 5.59 16.71
CA SER A 148 -2.85 4.15 16.62
C SER A 148 -3.63 3.48 15.47
N PRO A 149 -2.97 2.66 14.62
CA PRO A 149 -3.64 1.94 13.53
C PRO A 149 -4.85 1.13 14.00
N LEU A 150 -4.77 0.51 15.19
CA LEU A 150 -5.85 -0.28 15.77
C LEU A 150 -7.06 0.60 16.12
N LEU A 151 -6.84 1.81 16.65
CA LEU A 151 -7.89 2.79 16.92
C LEU A 151 -8.46 3.40 15.63
N GLN A 152 -7.68 3.35 14.54
CA GLN A 152 -8.09 3.85 13.24
C GLN A 152 -8.79 2.82 12.36
N GLY A 153 -9.09 1.64 12.93
CA GLY A 153 -10.01 0.66 12.34
C GLY A 153 -9.37 -0.59 11.78
N PHE A 154 -8.07 -0.78 11.93
CA PHE A 154 -7.41 -2.03 11.57
C PHE A 154 -7.55 -3.05 12.71
N ASP A 155 -7.83 -4.31 12.36
CA ASP A 155 -7.86 -5.45 13.31
C ASP A 155 -6.45 -5.99 13.55
N TYR A 156 -5.56 -5.80 12.59
CA TYR A 156 -4.17 -6.24 12.63
C TYR A 156 -3.27 -5.17 12.02
N TYR A 157 -2.13 -4.95 12.65
CA TYR A 157 -1.09 -4.04 12.22
C TYR A 157 0.31 -4.67 12.34
N TYR A 158 1.16 -4.47 11.33
CA TYR A 158 2.58 -4.81 11.38
C TYR A 158 3.40 -3.82 10.55
N GLY A 159 4.41 -3.17 11.14
CA GLY A 159 5.26 -2.25 10.39
C GLY A 159 5.81 -1.08 11.19
N TYR A 160 6.14 -0.01 10.48
CA TYR A 160 6.68 1.22 11.05
C TYR A 160 5.58 2.18 11.48
N LEU A 161 5.53 2.52 12.77
CA LEU A 161 4.68 3.61 13.27
C LEU A 161 5.28 4.96 12.95
N ASP A 162 6.57 5.17 13.27
CA ASP A 162 7.31 6.39 13.00
C ASP A 162 7.87 6.42 11.57
N GLN A 163 7.66 7.54 10.85
CA GLN A 163 8.21 7.71 9.50
C GLN A 163 9.73 7.82 9.48
N LYS A 164 10.37 8.31 10.54
CA LYS A 164 11.84 8.38 10.62
C LYS A 164 12.45 6.99 10.79
N GLN A 165 11.79 6.10 11.55
CA GLN A 165 12.21 4.70 11.64
C GLN A 165 12.19 4.05 10.25
N ALA A 166 11.18 4.38 9.43
CA ALA A 166 11.07 3.85 8.07
C ALA A 166 12.15 4.35 7.09
N HIS A 167 13.05 5.26 7.51
CA HIS A 167 14.26 5.60 6.77
C HIS A 167 15.35 4.51 6.90
N ASN A 168 15.14 3.53 7.75
CA ASN A 168 16.02 2.38 7.96
C ASN A 168 15.29 1.08 7.62
N TYR A 169 15.80 0.33 6.63
CA TYR A 169 15.25 -0.97 6.25
C TYR A 169 15.81 -2.14 7.07
N TYR A 170 16.76 -1.85 7.96
CA TYR A 170 17.32 -2.78 8.93
C TYR A 170 17.20 -2.23 10.36
N PRO A 171 15.98 -1.85 10.81
CA PRO A 171 15.77 -1.35 12.16
C PRO A 171 15.97 -2.48 13.18
N THR A 172 16.17 -2.13 14.44
CA THR A 172 16.28 -3.09 15.57
C THR A 172 14.95 -3.73 15.91
N HIS A 173 13.85 -3.05 15.61
CA HIS A 173 12.49 -3.50 15.82
C HIS A 173 11.53 -2.83 14.83
N ILE A 174 10.35 -3.39 14.71
CA ILE A 174 9.15 -2.77 14.16
C ILE A 174 7.98 -3.11 15.09
N TRP A 175 6.77 -2.72 14.73
CA TRP A 175 5.61 -2.90 15.59
C TRP A 175 4.68 -4.01 15.08
N GLU A 176 4.20 -4.88 15.98
CA GLU A 176 3.12 -5.81 15.72
C GLU A 176 1.95 -5.50 16.66
N ASN A 177 0.90 -4.91 16.12
CA ASN A 177 -0.19 -4.31 16.88
C ASN A 177 0.33 -3.22 17.84
N ASP A 178 0.24 -3.43 19.14
CA ASP A 178 0.68 -2.52 20.20
C ASP A 178 1.99 -2.94 20.88
N GLU A 179 2.67 -3.97 20.35
CA GLU A 179 3.91 -4.50 20.89
C GLU A 179 5.08 -4.30 19.91
N GLU A 180 6.27 -4.07 20.44
CA GLU A 180 7.50 -4.09 19.65
C GLU A 180 7.80 -5.51 19.17
N ALA A 181 8.08 -5.65 17.88
CA ALA A 181 8.54 -6.89 17.24
C ALA A 181 10.05 -6.77 16.93
N PRO A 182 10.93 -7.38 17.76
CA PRO A 182 12.38 -7.23 17.58
C PRO A 182 12.87 -7.90 16.29
N LEU A 183 13.88 -7.29 15.68
CA LEU A 183 14.60 -7.80 14.51
C LEU A 183 16.07 -8.05 14.89
N ASP A 184 16.73 -9.04 14.25
CA ASP A 184 18.13 -9.34 14.50
C ASP A 184 19.07 -8.36 13.76
N ASN A 185 18.96 -7.08 14.13
CA ASN A 185 19.77 -6.00 13.58
C ASN A 185 20.43 -5.20 14.71
N GLU A 186 21.59 -4.63 14.40
CA GLU A 186 22.28 -3.67 15.25
C GLU A 186 21.84 -2.24 14.91
N TYR A 187 21.72 -1.39 15.92
CA TYR A 187 21.37 0.02 15.69
C TYR A 187 22.49 0.78 14.99
N PHE A 188 22.14 1.58 14.01
CA PHE A 188 23.03 2.57 13.39
C PHE A 188 22.25 3.83 12.99
N LEU A 189 22.97 4.95 12.90
CA LEU A 189 22.38 6.23 12.49
C LEU A 189 22.23 6.29 10.96
N VAL A 190 21.00 6.30 10.46
CA VAL A 190 20.69 6.32 9.02
C VAL A 190 21.13 7.61 8.31
N HIS A 191 21.33 8.70 9.03
CA HIS A 191 21.76 9.99 8.46
C HIS A 191 23.27 10.24 8.57
N ASN A 192 24.04 9.19 8.87
CA ASN A 192 25.51 9.30 8.93
C ASN A 192 26.11 9.39 7.54
N ARG A 193 26.93 10.43 7.36
CA ARG A 193 27.77 10.59 6.19
C ARG A 193 29.10 9.85 6.38
N ILE A 194 29.55 9.16 5.35
CA ILE A 194 30.91 8.58 5.31
C ILE A 194 31.84 9.48 4.49
N LYS A 195 33.14 9.29 4.67
CA LYS A 195 34.15 10.05 3.92
C LYS A 195 34.18 9.63 2.46
N GLU A 196 34.22 10.57 1.53
CA GLU A 196 34.41 10.29 0.12
C GLU A 196 35.70 9.48 -0.13
N GLY A 197 35.60 8.46 -0.98
CA GLY A 197 36.69 7.50 -1.24
C GLY A 197 36.85 6.41 -0.19
N SER A 198 35.93 6.30 0.79
CA SER A 198 35.92 5.18 1.73
C SER A 198 35.77 3.82 1.02
N GLY A 199 36.39 2.79 1.59
CA GLY A 199 36.28 1.41 1.12
C GLY A 199 34.94 0.74 1.50
N GLN A 200 34.75 -0.50 1.05
CA GLN A 200 33.52 -1.29 1.23
C GLN A 200 33.05 -1.35 2.69
N GLU A 201 33.97 -1.54 3.65
CA GLU A 201 33.62 -1.63 5.09
C GLU A 201 32.81 -0.45 5.60
N ALA A 202 33.04 0.77 5.06
CA ALA A 202 32.30 1.96 5.47
C ALA A 202 30.84 1.94 4.99
N PHE A 203 30.53 1.24 3.90
CA PHE A 203 29.17 1.04 3.41
C PHE A 203 28.48 -0.12 4.15
N ASP A 204 29.23 -1.16 4.50
CA ASP A 204 28.69 -2.37 5.14
C ASP A 204 28.11 -2.11 6.53
N GLN A 205 28.53 -1.02 7.23
CA GLN A 205 27.94 -0.61 8.50
C GLN A 205 26.44 -0.27 8.42
N PHE A 206 25.88 -0.04 7.23
CA PHE A 206 24.47 0.27 7.02
C PHE A 206 23.64 -0.94 6.58
N LYS A 207 24.15 -2.14 6.79
CA LYS A 207 23.50 -3.41 6.48
C LYS A 207 23.11 -4.14 7.76
N GLY A 208 22.04 -4.89 7.69
CA GLY A 208 21.55 -5.76 8.76
C GLY A 208 21.29 -7.18 8.26
N LYS A 209 20.74 -8.00 9.12
CA LYS A 209 20.35 -9.38 8.83
C LYS A 209 18.89 -9.49 8.45
N ASP A 210 18.02 -8.85 9.22
CA ASP A 210 16.57 -8.86 9.04
C ASP A 210 16.13 -7.64 8.23
N TYR A 211 15.86 -7.85 6.95
CA TYR A 211 15.32 -6.84 6.06
C TYR A 211 13.82 -6.65 6.36
N ALA A 212 13.42 -5.48 6.84
CA ALA A 212 12.07 -5.24 7.31
C ALA A 212 10.98 -5.47 6.25
N PRO A 213 11.16 -5.12 4.94
CA PRO A 213 10.17 -5.45 3.92
C PRO A 213 9.93 -6.96 3.76
N ASP A 214 10.97 -7.82 3.91
CA ASP A 214 10.78 -9.27 3.88
C ASP A 214 9.91 -9.75 5.05
N ARG A 215 10.05 -9.16 6.23
CA ARG A 215 9.18 -9.45 7.37
C ARG A 215 7.75 -8.95 7.14
N MET A 216 7.60 -7.78 6.50
CA MET A 216 6.29 -7.23 6.16
C MET A 216 5.55 -8.11 5.16
N ILE A 217 6.19 -8.53 4.07
CA ILE A 217 5.53 -9.41 3.11
C ILE A 217 5.14 -10.75 3.74
N ASP A 218 5.98 -11.34 4.58
CA ASP A 218 5.65 -12.59 5.29
C ASP A 218 4.39 -12.42 6.17
N LYS A 219 4.25 -11.29 6.88
CA LYS A 219 3.06 -10.99 7.72
C LYS A 219 1.82 -10.69 6.88
N ALA A 220 1.96 -10.02 5.73
CA ALA A 220 0.85 -9.82 4.80
C ALA A 220 0.33 -11.15 4.23
N LEU A 221 1.24 -12.05 3.84
CA LEU A 221 0.89 -13.39 3.37
C LEU A 221 0.24 -14.24 4.48
N HIS A 222 0.77 -14.15 5.71
CA HIS A 222 0.17 -14.83 6.88
C HIS A 222 -1.25 -14.32 7.14
N PHE A 223 -1.49 -12.99 7.09
CA PHE A 223 -2.84 -12.44 7.21
C PHE A 223 -3.76 -13.01 6.12
N LEU A 224 -3.35 -12.98 4.86
CA LEU A 224 -4.13 -13.57 3.78
C LEU A 224 -4.45 -15.04 4.03
N ASP A 225 -3.48 -15.82 4.51
CA ASP A 225 -3.66 -17.26 4.77
C ASP A 225 -4.60 -17.56 5.93
N THR A 226 -4.65 -16.70 6.93
CA THR A 226 -5.44 -16.88 8.16
C THR A 226 -6.81 -16.22 8.14
N THR A 227 -7.11 -15.33 7.19
CA THR A 227 -8.44 -14.72 7.08
C THR A 227 -9.53 -15.74 6.81
N HIS A 228 -10.71 -15.52 7.39
CA HIS A 228 -11.88 -16.35 7.15
C HIS A 228 -12.40 -16.15 5.72
N VAL A 229 -12.50 -17.22 4.94
CA VAL A 229 -12.97 -17.18 3.54
C VAL A 229 -14.40 -16.64 3.40
N GLU A 230 -15.20 -16.85 4.44
CA GLU A 230 -16.62 -16.42 4.52
C GLU A 230 -16.81 -14.91 4.74
N LYS A 231 -15.74 -14.17 5.10
CA LYS A 231 -15.78 -12.73 5.36
C LYS A 231 -14.89 -12.01 4.36
N PRO A 232 -15.33 -10.86 3.84
CA PRO A 232 -14.45 -10.04 3.03
C PRO A 232 -13.29 -9.50 3.88
N PHE A 233 -12.14 -9.25 3.27
CA PHE A 233 -11.00 -8.62 3.92
C PHE A 233 -10.56 -7.36 3.18
N PHE A 234 -9.94 -6.47 3.93
CA PHE A 234 -9.22 -5.31 3.44
C PHE A 234 -7.77 -5.40 3.91
N LEU A 235 -6.86 -5.57 2.98
CA LEU A 235 -5.42 -5.47 3.21
C LEU A 235 -4.92 -4.14 2.65
N TYR A 236 -4.50 -3.25 3.52
CA TYR A 236 -3.73 -2.06 3.16
C TYR A 236 -2.24 -2.39 3.34
N TYR A 237 -1.49 -2.40 2.22
CA TYR A 237 -0.07 -2.72 2.18
C TYR A 237 0.73 -1.48 1.74
N PRO A 238 0.96 -0.50 2.64
CA PRO A 238 1.80 0.66 2.36
C PRO A 238 3.27 0.28 2.54
N SER A 239 3.86 -0.31 1.49
CA SER A 239 5.29 -0.65 1.46
C SER A 239 6.14 0.60 1.67
N PRO A 240 7.25 0.54 2.45
CA PRO A 240 8.19 1.65 2.55
C PRO A 240 9.04 1.85 1.29
N ILE A 241 8.98 0.93 0.32
CA ILE A 241 9.78 0.94 -0.91
C ILE A 241 9.12 1.82 -1.99
N PRO A 242 9.93 2.62 -2.74
CA PRO A 242 11.39 2.76 -2.73
C PRO A 242 11.91 3.98 -1.97
N HIS A 243 11.25 4.42 -0.89
CA HIS A 243 11.74 5.55 -0.08
C HIS A 243 13.21 5.33 0.31
N VAL A 244 13.99 6.39 0.37
CA VAL A 244 15.35 6.34 0.86
C VAL A 244 15.38 6.14 2.39
N SER A 245 16.34 5.37 2.93
CA SER A 245 17.68 5.02 2.41
C SER A 245 17.64 3.99 1.28
N LEU A 246 18.72 4.02 0.46
CA LEU A 246 18.96 2.98 -0.54
C LEU A 246 19.52 1.74 0.16
N GLN A 247 18.64 0.94 0.77
CA GLN A 247 18.99 -0.29 1.48
C GLN A 247 18.17 -1.45 0.93
N VAL A 248 18.86 -2.47 0.48
CA VAL A 248 18.28 -3.69 -0.07
C VAL A 248 19.32 -4.82 0.04
N PRO A 249 18.94 -6.09 0.20
CA PRO A 249 19.89 -7.20 0.25
C PRO A 249 20.83 -7.21 -0.97
N ASP A 250 22.13 -7.40 -0.73
CA ASP A 250 23.15 -7.36 -1.78
C ASP A 250 22.88 -8.34 -2.92
N SER A 251 22.24 -9.47 -2.66
CA SER A 251 21.85 -10.45 -3.66
C SER A 251 20.95 -9.85 -4.76
N LEU A 252 20.08 -8.91 -4.40
CA LEU A 252 19.19 -8.23 -5.35
C LEU A 252 19.90 -7.12 -6.13
N VAL A 253 20.91 -6.48 -5.52
CA VAL A 253 21.72 -5.46 -6.20
C VAL A 253 22.53 -6.07 -7.35
N GLN A 254 22.98 -7.33 -7.23
CA GLN A 254 23.80 -8.00 -8.23
C GLN A 254 23.17 -8.02 -9.62
N ASP A 255 21.84 -8.13 -9.70
CA ASP A 255 21.10 -8.16 -10.97
C ASP A 255 21.24 -6.86 -11.78
N TYR A 256 21.54 -5.75 -11.11
CA TYR A 256 21.66 -4.43 -11.71
C TYR A 256 23.08 -3.88 -11.71
N ARG A 257 23.97 -4.39 -10.85
CA ARG A 257 25.30 -3.84 -10.57
C ARG A 257 26.17 -3.63 -11.83
N THR A 258 26.02 -4.49 -12.82
CA THR A 258 26.79 -4.42 -14.09
C THR A 258 26.03 -3.75 -15.22
N GLN A 259 24.78 -3.34 -14.99
CA GLN A 259 23.92 -2.74 -16.02
C GLN A 259 24.05 -1.21 -16.04
N PHE A 260 24.47 -0.62 -14.92
CA PHE A 260 24.57 0.82 -14.77
C PHE A 260 26.01 1.26 -14.53
N GLU A 261 26.36 2.42 -15.06
CA GLU A 261 27.54 3.14 -14.65
C GLU A 261 27.27 3.79 -13.29
N GLU A 262 28.08 3.46 -12.28
CA GLU A 262 27.80 3.81 -10.89
C GLU A 262 28.77 4.88 -10.37
N THR A 263 28.21 5.84 -9.63
CA THR A 263 29.00 6.76 -8.79
C THR A 263 28.56 6.53 -7.34
N PRO A 264 29.49 6.13 -6.44
CA PRO A 264 29.14 5.89 -5.04
C PRO A 264 28.53 7.12 -4.38
N TYR A 265 27.47 6.91 -3.61
CA TYR A 265 26.82 7.91 -2.79
C TYR A 265 27.35 7.83 -1.36
N TYR A 266 27.83 8.96 -0.81
CA TYR A 266 28.50 9.01 0.49
C TYR A 266 27.67 9.62 1.62
N GLY A 267 26.36 9.83 1.42
CA GLY A 267 25.46 10.40 2.43
C GLY A 267 25.38 11.94 2.44
N ASN A 268 25.87 12.60 1.39
CA ASN A 268 25.95 14.07 1.31
C ASN A 268 24.58 14.77 1.10
N GLN A 269 23.53 14.04 0.78
CA GLN A 269 22.15 14.52 0.66
C GLN A 269 21.22 13.89 1.72
N GLY A 270 21.78 13.50 2.88
CA GLY A 270 21.07 12.74 3.91
C GLY A 270 20.96 11.24 3.58
N TYR A 271 20.47 10.47 4.53
CA TYR A 271 20.32 9.01 4.44
C TYR A 271 21.63 8.22 4.31
N THR A 272 21.56 6.90 4.36
CA THR A 272 22.74 6.03 4.34
C THR A 272 23.49 6.11 3.02
N ALA A 273 24.82 6.02 3.10
CA ALA A 273 25.66 5.87 1.92
C ALA A 273 25.44 4.52 1.23
N HIS A 274 25.58 4.50 -0.10
CA HIS A 274 25.51 3.27 -0.88
C HIS A 274 26.57 3.26 -2.00
N GLN A 275 27.24 2.13 -2.19
CA GLN A 275 28.30 2.01 -3.18
C GLN A 275 27.75 1.96 -4.62
N TYR A 276 26.56 1.42 -4.82
CA TYR A 276 25.90 1.25 -6.11
C TYR A 276 24.48 1.82 -6.04
N PRO A 277 24.31 3.16 -5.96
CA PRO A 277 23.01 3.77 -5.67
C PRO A 277 21.96 3.51 -6.76
N ARG A 278 22.33 3.52 -8.04
CA ARG A 278 21.42 3.22 -9.14
C ARG A 278 20.93 1.78 -9.11
N ALA A 279 21.87 0.83 -8.93
CA ALA A 279 21.53 -0.58 -8.84
C ALA A 279 20.66 -0.87 -7.62
N ALA A 280 20.94 -0.24 -6.47
CA ALA A 280 20.13 -0.39 -5.26
C ALA A 280 18.71 0.13 -5.45
N TYR A 281 18.54 1.31 -6.02
CA TYR A 281 17.23 1.87 -6.29
C TYR A 281 16.38 0.99 -7.22
N ALA A 282 16.97 0.54 -8.33
CA ALA A 282 16.30 -0.37 -9.25
C ALA A 282 15.96 -1.71 -8.59
N ALA A 283 16.85 -2.25 -7.76
CA ALA A 283 16.64 -3.49 -7.02
C ALA A 283 15.52 -3.36 -5.97
N MET A 284 15.41 -2.21 -5.27
CA MET A 284 14.31 -1.93 -4.35
C MET A 284 12.97 -1.99 -5.07
N ILE A 285 12.81 -1.30 -6.20
CA ILE A 285 11.56 -1.30 -6.96
C ILE A 285 11.23 -2.70 -7.50
N THR A 286 12.23 -3.47 -7.98
CA THR A 286 12.04 -4.86 -8.40
C THR A 286 11.65 -5.76 -7.22
N HIS A 287 12.15 -5.47 -6.02
CA HIS A 287 11.74 -6.19 -4.80
C HIS A 287 10.26 -5.92 -4.47
N LEU A 288 9.82 -4.66 -4.51
CA LEU A 288 8.41 -4.30 -4.37
C LEU A 288 7.53 -5.02 -5.41
N ASP A 289 7.97 -5.06 -6.66
CA ASP A 289 7.27 -5.82 -7.72
C ASP A 289 7.14 -7.31 -7.37
N THR A 290 8.18 -7.89 -6.75
CA THR A 290 8.16 -9.26 -6.27
C THR A 290 7.16 -9.45 -5.11
N GLU A 291 7.08 -8.51 -4.19
CA GLU A 291 6.07 -8.50 -3.11
C GLU A 291 4.65 -8.49 -3.68
N VAL A 292 4.38 -7.63 -4.67
CA VAL A 292 3.09 -7.60 -5.37
C VAL A 292 2.76 -8.95 -6.01
N GLY A 293 3.76 -9.57 -6.65
CA GLY A 293 3.63 -10.91 -7.23
C GLY A 293 3.26 -11.97 -6.18
N LYS A 294 3.90 -11.95 -5.01
CA LYS A 294 3.61 -12.87 -3.89
C LYS A 294 2.18 -12.68 -3.36
N ILE A 295 1.74 -11.45 -3.16
CA ILE A 295 0.36 -11.13 -2.71
C ILE A 295 -0.66 -11.65 -3.74
N TRP A 296 -0.47 -11.36 -5.02
CA TRP A 296 -1.37 -11.82 -6.07
C TRP A 296 -1.44 -13.34 -6.16
N GLU A 297 -0.30 -14.00 -6.07
CA GLU A 297 -0.24 -15.47 -6.10
C GLU A 297 -0.94 -16.09 -4.87
N ALA A 298 -0.80 -15.52 -3.68
CA ALA A 298 -1.52 -15.96 -2.49
C ALA A 298 -3.04 -15.89 -2.68
N VAL A 299 -3.55 -14.82 -3.28
CA VAL A 299 -4.99 -14.69 -3.62
C VAL A 299 -5.45 -15.79 -4.59
N LYS A 300 -4.63 -16.12 -5.60
CA LYS A 300 -4.93 -17.21 -6.56
C LYS A 300 -4.97 -18.57 -5.88
N GLN A 301 -3.96 -18.87 -5.06
CA GLN A 301 -3.86 -20.14 -4.34
C GLN A 301 -5.04 -20.38 -3.39
N ARG A 302 -5.63 -19.31 -2.87
CA ARG A 302 -6.85 -19.35 -2.07
C ARG A 302 -8.14 -19.48 -2.90
N GLY A 303 -8.04 -19.44 -4.23
CA GLY A 303 -9.22 -19.46 -5.13
C GLY A 303 -10.11 -18.22 -5.03
N GLN A 304 -9.56 -17.08 -4.53
CA GLN A 304 -10.30 -15.84 -4.29
C GLN A 304 -10.10 -14.76 -5.37
N GLU A 305 -9.36 -15.05 -6.42
CA GLU A 305 -8.98 -14.07 -7.45
C GLU A 305 -10.18 -13.37 -8.10
N GLU A 306 -11.28 -14.10 -8.37
CA GLU A 306 -12.51 -13.54 -8.96
C GLU A 306 -13.29 -12.64 -7.98
N ASN A 307 -13.05 -12.78 -6.68
CA ASN A 307 -13.69 -11.99 -5.63
C ASN A 307 -12.71 -11.02 -4.95
N THR A 308 -11.59 -10.67 -5.58
CA THR A 308 -10.59 -9.76 -5.00
C THR A 308 -10.23 -8.67 -5.98
N LEU A 309 -10.45 -7.42 -5.56
CA LEU A 309 -9.95 -6.23 -6.24
C LEU A 309 -8.54 -5.91 -5.70
N ILE A 310 -7.54 -5.92 -6.57
CA ILE A 310 -6.17 -5.52 -6.27
C ILE A 310 -5.90 -4.16 -6.90
N LEU A 311 -5.45 -3.22 -6.09
CA LEU A 311 -5.09 -1.86 -6.47
C LEU A 311 -3.64 -1.58 -6.10
N PHE A 312 -2.90 -0.96 -7.01
CA PHE A 312 -1.53 -0.52 -6.79
C PHE A 312 -1.38 0.97 -7.11
N SER A 313 -0.70 1.71 -6.24
CA SER A 313 -0.40 3.14 -6.43
C SER A 313 0.86 3.56 -5.68
N SER A 314 1.16 4.87 -5.69
CA SER A 314 2.19 5.52 -4.89
C SER A 314 1.59 6.62 -4.02
N ASP A 315 2.27 6.98 -2.92
CA ASP A 315 1.79 8.07 -2.06
C ASP A 315 2.16 9.47 -2.57
N ASN A 316 3.22 9.60 -3.35
CA ASN A 316 3.62 10.82 -4.06
C ASN A 316 4.61 10.51 -5.19
N GLY A 317 5.05 11.52 -5.91
CA GLY A 317 6.08 11.40 -6.93
C GLY A 317 7.47 11.05 -6.38
N PRO A 318 8.47 10.79 -7.24
CA PRO A 318 9.77 10.25 -6.87
C PRO A 318 10.59 11.26 -6.07
N THR A 319 11.46 10.72 -5.19
CA THR A 319 12.37 11.54 -4.37
C THR A 319 13.54 12.12 -5.16
N PHE A 320 14.18 13.12 -4.58
CA PHE A 320 15.42 13.76 -5.07
C PHE A 320 16.58 13.62 -4.08
N ALA A 321 16.38 12.88 -2.98
CA ALA A 321 17.31 12.77 -1.85
C ALA A 321 18.01 11.39 -1.84
N GLY A 322 18.97 11.21 -0.93
CA GLY A 322 19.52 9.91 -0.57
C GLY A 322 20.28 9.18 -1.67
N GLY A 323 20.75 9.88 -2.70
CA GLY A 323 21.48 9.29 -3.82
C GLY A 323 20.58 8.80 -4.96
N VAL A 324 19.28 9.07 -4.93
CA VAL A 324 18.37 8.76 -6.04
C VAL A 324 18.59 9.74 -7.19
N GLU A 325 18.70 9.21 -8.40
CA GLU A 325 18.85 9.97 -9.63
C GLU A 325 17.59 9.84 -10.50
N ALA A 326 16.53 10.60 -10.15
CA ALA A 326 15.22 10.54 -10.81
C ALA A 326 15.31 10.80 -12.34
N ASP A 327 16.17 11.72 -12.76
CA ASP A 327 16.39 12.01 -14.19
C ASP A 327 17.03 10.82 -14.94
N TYR A 328 17.97 10.11 -14.28
CA TYR A 328 18.60 8.93 -14.87
C TYR A 328 17.59 7.83 -15.21
N PHE A 329 16.61 7.62 -14.33
CA PHE A 329 15.56 6.64 -14.51
C PHE A 329 14.34 7.17 -15.26
N ASN A 330 14.30 8.45 -15.64
CA ASN A 330 13.10 9.11 -16.17
C ASN A 330 11.88 8.88 -15.26
N SER A 331 12.10 8.98 -13.95
CA SER A 331 11.14 8.61 -12.91
C SER A 331 9.80 9.33 -13.01
N THR A 332 9.79 10.55 -13.58
CA THR A 332 8.57 11.33 -13.78
C THR A 332 7.95 11.18 -15.18
N SER A 333 8.57 10.40 -16.08
CA SER A 333 8.16 10.30 -17.49
C SER A 333 8.08 11.67 -18.20
N GLY A 334 9.03 12.57 -17.87
CA GLY A 334 9.11 13.92 -18.43
C GLY A 334 8.14 14.95 -17.80
N LEU A 335 7.35 14.58 -16.80
CA LEU A 335 6.51 15.49 -16.04
C LEU A 335 7.38 16.38 -15.16
N ARG A 336 6.99 17.66 -15.02
CA ARG A 336 7.70 18.63 -14.19
C ARG A 336 7.47 18.36 -12.70
N GLY A 337 8.54 18.51 -11.90
CA GLY A 337 8.51 18.40 -10.43
C GLY A 337 8.81 17.01 -9.93
N LEU A 338 9.09 16.92 -8.63
CA LEU A 338 9.42 15.72 -7.88
C LEU A 338 8.64 15.74 -6.55
N LYS A 339 8.90 14.82 -5.64
CA LYS A 339 8.39 14.85 -4.26
C LYS A 339 8.48 16.26 -3.68
N MET A 340 7.48 16.71 -2.93
CA MET A 340 7.28 18.03 -2.36
C MET A 340 6.84 19.12 -3.35
N ASP A 341 6.89 18.87 -4.67
CA ASP A 341 6.36 19.78 -5.68
C ASP A 341 4.88 19.52 -5.98
N VAL A 342 4.11 20.60 -6.15
CA VAL A 342 2.69 20.51 -6.56
C VAL A 342 2.50 20.42 -8.08
N TYR A 343 3.59 20.25 -8.82
CA TYR A 343 3.54 19.97 -10.25
C TYR A 343 3.27 18.48 -10.52
N GLU A 344 2.91 18.16 -11.76
CA GLU A 344 2.53 16.83 -12.21
C GLU A 344 3.49 15.72 -11.75
N GLY A 345 4.81 15.92 -11.83
CA GLY A 345 5.81 14.93 -11.40
C GLY A 345 5.82 14.66 -9.90
N GLY A 346 5.31 15.59 -9.07
CA GLY A 346 5.18 15.39 -7.63
C GLY A 346 3.85 14.79 -7.18
N ILE A 347 2.78 14.92 -8.01
CA ILE A 347 1.43 14.54 -7.63
C ILE A 347 0.75 13.53 -8.56
N ARG A 348 1.15 13.40 -9.84
CA ARG A 348 0.66 12.33 -10.71
C ARG A 348 1.43 11.06 -10.43
N ILE A 349 0.71 10.00 -10.09
CA ILE A 349 1.24 8.74 -9.62
C ILE A 349 0.73 7.59 -10.49
N PRO A 350 1.45 6.45 -10.58
CA PRO A 350 0.92 5.28 -11.25
C PRO A 350 -0.29 4.74 -10.48
N PHE A 351 -1.29 4.25 -11.22
CA PHE A 351 -2.43 3.55 -10.64
C PHE A 351 -2.85 2.39 -11.53
N ILE A 352 -2.82 1.20 -10.96
CA ILE A 352 -3.20 -0.06 -11.62
C ILE A 352 -4.31 -0.70 -10.80
N SER A 353 -5.36 -1.17 -11.46
CA SER A 353 -6.45 -1.92 -10.86
C SER A 353 -6.63 -3.26 -11.57
N TYR A 354 -6.79 -4.33 -10.79
CA TYR A 354 -7.01 -5.67 -11.28
C TYR A 354 -8.16 -6.35 -10.54
N TRP A 355 -9.12 -6.86 -11.29
CA TRP A 355 -10.20 -7.65 -10.75
C TRP A 355 -10.64 -8.67 -11.82
N LYS A 356 -10.26 -9.92 -11.64
CA LYS A 356 -10.51 -10.99 -12.60
C LYS A 356 -11.98 -11.14 -12.94
N GLY A 357 -12.30 -11.08 -14.24
CA GLY A 357 -13.66 -11.24 -14.74
C GLY A 357 -14.60 -10.05 -14.44
N LYS A 358 -14.08 -8.94 -13.91
CA LYS A 358 -14.82 -7.70 -13.65
C LYS A 358 -14.24 -6.52 -14.40
N ILE A 359 -12.92 -6.37 -14.39
CA ILE A 359 -12.19 -5.35 -15.16
C ILE A 359 -11.73 -6.00 -16.46
N GLU A 360 -11.99 -5.31 -17.59
CA GLU A 360 -11.55 -5.78 -18.92
C GLU A 360 -10.01 -5.69 -19.01
N PRO A 361 -9.32 -6.80 -19.32
CA PRO A 361 -7.86 -6.82 -19.42
C PRO A 361 -7.32 -5.85 -20.46
N GLY A 362 -6.19 -5.17 -20.10
CA GLY A 362 -5.48 -4.26 -20.98
C GLY A 362 -6.16 -2.91 -21.19
N THR A 363 -7.17 -2.59 -20.39
CA THR A 363 -7.85 -1.30 -20.46
C THR A 363 -6.93 -0.18 -19.99
N VAL A 364 -7.02 0.96 -20.68
CA VAL A 364 -6.35 2.21 -20.30
C VAL A 364 -7.42 3.26 -20.07
N SER A 365 -7.45 3.82 -18.86
CA SER A 365 -8.37 4.89 -18.50
C SER A 365 -7.64 6.23 -18.46
N ASP A 366 -8.23 7.26 -19.00
CA ASP A 366 -7.81 8.66 -18.90
C ASP A 366 -8.67 9.46 -17.92
N LEU A 367 -9.52 8.78 -17.15
CA LEU A 367 -10.31 9.39 -16.09
C LEU A 367 -9.39 10.09 -15.09
N VAL A 368 -9.64 11.38 -14.87
CA VAL A 368 -8.99 12.13 -13.80
C VAL A 368 -9.52 11.64 -12.47
N SER A 369 -8.66 10.97 -11.71
CA SER A 369 -9.02 10.36 -10.42
C SER A 369 -7.89 10.56 -9.40
N GLY A 370 -8.12 10.19 -8.17
CA GLY A 370 -7.09 10.32 -7.13
C GLY A 370 -7.40 9.59 -5.83
N HIS A 371 -6.51 9.75 -4.88
CA HIS A 371 -6.64 9.16 -3.53
C HIS A 371 -7.97 9.50 -2.85
N LEU A 372 -8.51 10.70 -3.10
CA LEU A 372 -9.79 11.14 -2.52
C LEU A 372 -10.97 10.28 -2.94
N ASP A 373 -10.91 9.72 -4.15
CA ASP A 373 -11.98 8.92 -4.76
C ASP A 373 -12.06 7.51 -4.17
N MET A 374 -10.98 7.07 -3.50
CA MET A 374 -10.92 5.72 -2.93
C MET A 374 -11.92 5.54 -1.78
N PHE A 375 -12.19 6.58 -1.00
CA PHE A 375 -13.18 6.51 0.08
C PHE A 375 -14.57 6.16 -0.45
N ASP A 376 -15.04 6.88 -1.48
CA ASP A 376 -16.36 6.65 -2.09
C ASP A 376 -16.39 5.35 -2.91
N THR A 377 -15.25 4.99 -3.53
CA THR A 377 -15.13 3.72 -4.25
C THR A 377 -15.29 2.52 -3.32
N PHE A 378 -14.62 2.56 -2.16
CA PHE A 378 -14.70 1.46 -1.18
C PHE A 378 -16.05 1.46 -0.44
N ALA A 379 -16.67 2.62 -0.22
CA ALA A 379 -18.03 2.70 0.28
C ALA A 379 -19.02 2.00 -0.69
N ALA A 380 -18.93 2.31 -1.97
CA ALA A 380 -19.76 1.67 -3.01
C ALA A 380 -19.54 0.15 -3.09
N LEU A 381 -18.27 -0.31 -3.04
CA LEU A 381 -17.91 -1.73 -3.05
C LEU A 381 -18.46 -2.49 -1.83
N SER A 382 -18.46 -1.87 -0.67
CA SER A 382 -18.91 -2.46 0.60
C SER A 382 -20.41 -2.23 0.89
N GLY A 383 -21.12 -1.55 0.00
CA GLY A 383 -22.54 -1.25 0.15
C GLY A 383 -22.84 -0.27 1.29
N GLN A 384 -21.88 0.59 1.63
CA GLN A 384 -22.07 1.65 2.63
C GLN A 384 -22.59 2.93 1.97
N GLU A 385 -23.47 3.64 2.66
CA GLU A 385 -23.98 4.95 2.22
C GLU A 385 -23.06 6.12 2.58
N GLN A 386 -21.99 5.84 3.34
CA GLN A 386 -21.03 6.87 3.75
C GLN A 386 -20.25 7.35 2.53
N SER A 387 -20.17 8.66 2.33
CA SER A 387 -19.43 9.29 1.24
C SER A 387 -18.59 10.45 1.74
N SER A 388 -17.52 10.74 0.98
CA SER A 388 -16.74 11.96 1.15
C SER A 388 -17.38 13.09 0.33
N PRO A 389 -17.38 14.33 0.83
CA PRO A 389 -17.85 15.47 0.02
C PRO A 389 -16.83 15.89 -1.05
N TYR A 390 -15.68 15.24 -1.17
CA TYR A 390 -14.55 15.67 -2.00
C TYR A 390 -14.17 14.68 -3.09
N GLY A 391 -14.57 13.40 -2.98
CA GLY A 391 -14.28 12.35 -3.93
C GLY A 391 -15.50 11.90 -4.71
N MET A 392 -15.27 11.06 -5.69
CA MET A 392 -16.30 10.34 -6.44
C MET A 392 -15.91 8.88 -6.56
N SER A 393 -16.90 7.97 -6.53
CA SER A 393 -16.60 6.57 -6.77
C SER A 393 -16.15 6.33 -8.22
N ILE A 394 -14.98 5.74 -8.40
CA ILE A 394 -14.49 5.28 -9.71
C ILE A 394 -14.96 3.84 -10.02
N LEU A 395 -15.81 3.25 -9.20
CA LEU A 395 -16.33 1.90 -9.43
C LEU A 395 -17.04 1.74 -10.80
N PRO A 396 -17.83 2.72 -11.30
CA PRO A 396 -18.38 2.63 -12.65
C PRO A 396 -17.29 2.48 -13.72
N GLU A 397 -16.22 3.27 -13.67
CA GLU A 397 -15.08 3.18 -14.57
C GLU A 397 -14.42 1.80 -14.51
N LEU A 398 -14.13 1.30 -13.29
CA LEU A 398 -13.54 -0.03 -13.10
C LEU A 398 -14.38 -1.16 -13.70
N LEU A 399 -15.70 -0.98 -13.77
CA LEU A 399 -16.65 -1.96 -14.32
C LEU A 399 -17.03 -1.70 -15.78
N GLY A 400 -16.39 -0.72 -16.46
CA GLY A 400 -16.71 -0.36 -17.84
C GLY A 400 -18.14 0.16 -18.01
N LYS A 401 -18.67 0.86 -17.01
CA LYS A 401 -20.01 1.49 -17.02
C LYS A 401 -19.82 3.00 -17.17
N GLU A 402 -20.55 3.59 -18.13
CA GLU A 402 -20.64 5.04 -18.31
C GLU A 402 -21.35 5.74 -17.14
#